data_99949c7a96a351bc38ce6f4c5de471df
#
_entry.id   99949c7a96a351bc38ce6f4c5de471df
#
_cell.length_a   1.000
_cell.length_b   1.000
_cell.length_c   1.000
_cell.angle_alpha   90.00
_cell.angle_beta   90.00
_cell.angle_gamma   90.00
#
_symmetry.space_group_name_H-M   'P 1'
#
loop_
_entity.id
_entity.type
_entity.pdbx_description
1 polymer ?
#
loop_
_entity_poly.entity_id
_entity_poly.type
_entity_poly.pdbx_seq_one_letter_code
_entity_poly.pdbx_strand_id
1 'polypeptide(L)'
;QDMLKVSGRSTPLEDGIACDFTASGIEFNAKLAGDVTLKVTCSGTTYYTLYVNGERQPQRLCFETGTNEYTILRGMAAGTYTVKLVKQTHVAHTISTLHSLSMAGNLLDPPAENDLMIEFIGDSITCGYGTVGYPTTGVTYYGTAEYCDATAAYAYKTASLLNADYSMISVSGWALLPDENQSNYLPGIYDKTCYRRGDARYTPKRTADV
;
A
#
# COMPACT_ATOMS: atom_id res chain seq x y z
N GLN A 1 -9.26 -0.32 -14.76
CA GLN A 1 -8.10 -0.88 -14.04
C GLN A 1 -6.83 -0.78 -14.91
N ASP A 2 -6.96 -0.92 -16.22
CA ASP A 2 -5.83 -0.89 -17.18
C ASP A 2 -5.08 0.46 -17.24
N MET A 3 -5.68 1.51 -16.69
CA MET A 3 -5.07 2.84 -16.60
C MET A 3 -4.32 3.06 -15.28
N LEU A 4 -4.15 2.01 -14.46
CA LEU A 4 -3.48 2.08 -13.16
C LEU A 4 -2.32 1.09 -13.11
N LYS A 5 -1.16 1.55 -12.66
CA LYS A 5 -0.08 0.68 -12.22
C LYS A 5 -0.35 0.28 -10.78
N VAL A 6 -0.40 -1.02 -10.49
CA VAL A 6 -0.52 -1.53 -9.12
C VAL A 6 0.88 -1.68 -8.52
N SER A 7 1.04 -1.31 -7.26
CA SER A 7 2.29 -1.39 -6.52
C SER A 7 2.20 -2.41 -5.39
N GLY A 8 3.32 -3.01 -5.08
CA GLY A 8 3.39 -4.01 -4.03
C GLY A 8 2.53 -5.22 -4.37
N ARG A 9 1.84 -5.77 -3.37
CA ARG A 9 0.96 -6.94 -3.52
C ARG A 9 -0.51 -6.56 -3.68
N SER A 10 -0.78 -5.49 -4.42
CA SER A 10 -2.14 -5.08 -4.75
C SER A 10 -2.78 -6.05 -5.75
N THR A 11 -4.05 -6.34 -5.56
CA THR A 11 -4.78 -7.31 -6.39
C THR A 11 -6.03 -6.69 -6.99
N PRO A 12 -6.21 -6.74 -8.31
CA PRO A 12 -7.46 -6.36 -8.96
C PRO A 12 -8.62 -7.22 -8.47
N LEU A 13 -9.75 -6.58 -8.13
CA LEU A 13 -11.04 -7.17 -7.81
C LEU A 13 -12.07 -6.70 -8.85
N GLU A 14 -13.26 -7.30 -8.84
CA GLU A 14 -14.36 -6.88 -9.72
C GLU A 14 -14.75 -5.40 -9.50
N ASP A 15 -14.77 -4.95 -8.25
CA ASP A 15 -15.23 -3.63 -7.82
C ASP A 15 -14.10 -2.68 -7.40
N GLY A 16 -12.82 -3.02 -7.64
CA GLY A 16 -11.70 -2.17 -7.23
C GLY A 16 -10.35 -2.87 -7.21
N ILE A 17 -9.46 -2.35 -6.36
CA ILE A 17 -8.12 -2.89 -6.16
C ILE A 17 -7.91 -3.13 -4.66
N ALA A 18 -7.67 -4.38 -4.28
CA ALA A 18 -7.31 -4.73 -2.92
C ALA A 18 -5.87 -4.28 -2.61
N CYS A 19 -5.72 -3.46 -1.57
CA CYS A 19 -4.44 -3.00 -1.04
C CYS A 19 -4.33 -3.47 0.41
N ASP A 20 -3.99 -4.74 0.63
CA ASP A 20 -4.06 -5.36 1.94
C ASP A 20 -2.72 -5.41 2.65
N PHE A 21 -1.70 -5.96 1.98
CA PHE A 21 -0.34 -5.96 2.51
C PHE A 21 0.21 -4.53 2.62
N THR A 22 1.18 -4.37 3.48
CA THR A 22 1.94 -3.14 3.66
C THR A 22 2.66 -2.77 2.37
N ALA A 23 2.80 -1.49 2.09
CA ALA A 23 3.35 -0.92 0.86
C ALA A 23 2.58 -1.27 -0.44
N SER A 24 1.41 -1.93 -0.35
CA SER A 24 0.53 -2.06 -1.51
C SER A 24 -0.10 -0.71 -1.88
N GLY A 25 -0.46 -0.53 -3.13
CA GLY A 25 -1.03 0.74 -3.59
C GLY A 25 -1.28 0.80 -5.08
N ILE A 26 -1.54 2.01 -5.55
CA ILE A 26 -1.76 2.31 -6.96
C ILE A 26 -0.93 3.52 -7.39
N GLU A 27 -0.61 3.56 -8.66
CA GLU A 27 0.01 4.71 -9.31
C GLU A 27 -0.68 4.98 -10.64
N PHE A 28 -0.90 6.24 -10.97
CA PHE A 28 -1.57 6.65 -12.20
C PHE A 28 -1.05 7.99 -12.72
N ASN A 29 -1.12 8.14 -14.03
CA ASN A 29 -0.96 9.43 -14.70
C ASN A 29 -2.34 10.01 -15.01
N ALA A 30 -2.50 11.31 -14.82
CA ALA A 30 -3.74 12.00 -15.13
C ALA A 30 -3.50 13.42 -15.62
N LYS A 31 -4.31 13.86 -16.59
CA LYS A 31 -4.48 15.27 -16.92
C LYS A 31 -5.70 15.76 -16.17
N LEU A 32 -5.50 16.67 -15.21
CA LEU A 32 -6.57 17.07 -14.29
C LEU A 32 -6.45 18.55 -13.88
N ALA A 33 -7.55 19.05 -13.28
CA ALA A 33 -7.61 20.33 -12.55
C ALA A 33 -8.54 20.18 -11.36
N GLY A 34 -8.34 20.97 -10.31
CA GLY A 34 -9.20 20.96 -9.12
C GLY A 34 -8.96 19.77 -8.21
N ASP A 35 -10.02 19.21 -7.68
CA ASP A 35 -9.96 18.15 -6.67
C ASP A 35 -9.94 16.75 -7.30
N VAL A 36 -9.28 15.82 -6.61
CA VAL A 36 -9.36 14.38 -6.90
C VAL A 36 -9.94 13.68 -5.69
N THR A 37 -10.99 12.91 -5.90
CA THR A 37 -11.69 12.14 -4.86
C THR A 37 -11.50 10.65 -5.10
N LEU A 38 -11.23 9.91 -4.03
CA LEU A 38 -11.10 8.46 -4.00
C LEU A 38 -12.21 7.85 -3.15
N LYS A 39 -12.92 6.87 -3.69
CA LYS A 39 -13.83 6.00 -2.93
C LYS A 39 -13.06 4.78 -2.46
N VAL A 40 -13.09 4.51 -1.15
CA VAL A 40 -12.33 3.42 -0.51
C VAL A 40 -13.16 2.73 0.56
N THR A 41 -12.99 1.41 0.68
CA THR A 41 -13.49 0.61 1.81
C THR A 41 -12.32 0.16 2.65
N CYS A 42 -12.40 0.41 3.96
CA CYS A 42 -11.39 -0.04 4.94
C CYS A 42 -12.04 -0.86 6.06
N SER A 43 -11.35 -1.92 6.50
CA SER A 43 -11.80 -2.73 7.65
C SER A 43 -11.46 -2.13 9.02
N GLY A 44 -10.73 -1.02 9.03
CA GLY A 44 -10.29 -0.25 10.19
C GLY A 44 -9.56 1.00 9.72
N THR A 45 -9.16 1.88 10.64
CA THR A 45 -8.40 3.09 10.30
C THR A 45 -7.12 2.75 9.55
N THR A 46 -7.00 3.27 8.35
CA THR A 46 -5.92 2.93 7.40
C THR A 46 -5.21 4.19 6.94
N TYR A 47 -3.89 4.16 6.96
CA TYR A 47 -3.06 5.29 6.52
C TYR A 47 -2.37 4.98 5.21
N TYR A 48 -2.29 6.02 4.37
CA TYR A 48 -1.60 6.00 3.09
C TYR A 48 -0.64 7.19 2.97
N THR A 49 0.50 6.95 2.35
CA THR A 49 1.37 8.01 1.82
C THR A 49 0.89 8.38 0.43
N LEU A 50 0.83 9.69 0.16
CA LEU A 50 0.56 10.24 -1.16
C LEU A 50 1.85 10.81 -1.74
N TYR A 51 2.12 10.50 -3.02
CA TYR A 51 3.16 11.13 -3.82
C TYR A 51 2.52 11.81 -5.02
N VAL A 52 3.03 12.98 -5.37
CA VAL A 52 2.65 13.74 -6.58
C VAL A 52 3.93 14.07 -7.33
N ASN A 53 4.03 13.64 -8.58
CA ASN A 53 5.23 13.79 -9.41
C ASN A 53 6.53 13.29 -8.72
N GLY A 54 6.42 12.17 -7.99
CA GLY A 54 7.52 11.59 -7.23
C GLY A 54 7.78 12.23 -5.85
N GLU A 55 7.18 13.37 -5.55
CA GLU A 55 7.36 14.05 -4.28
C GLU A 55 6.37 13.56 -3.22
N ARG A 56 6.89 13.11 -2.08
CA ARG A 56 6.08 12.71 -0.92
C ARG A 56 5.35 13.92 -0.35
N GLN A 57 4.03 13.81 -0.23
CA GLN A 57 3.23 14.83 0.42
C GLN A 57 3.43 14.80 1.94
N PRO A 58 3.47 15.97 2.62
CA PRO A 58 3.80 16.05 4.04
C PRO A 58 2.74 15.39 4.95
N GLN A 59 1.49 15.43 4.54
CA GLN A 59 0.39 14.80 5.29
C GLN A 59 0.08 13.43 4.72
N ARG A 60 -0.02 12.43 5.58
CA ARG A 60 -0.56 11.12 5.21
C ARG A 60 -2.08 11.18 5.14
N LEU A 61 -2.66 10.42 4.23
CA LEU A 61 -4.09 10.23 4.15
C LEU A 61 -4.54 9.26 5.26
N CYS A 62 -5.64 9.59 5.91
CA CYS A 62 -6.27 8.74 6.91
C CYS A 62 -7.67 8.36 6.41
N PHE A 63 -7.91 7.08 6.24
CA PHE A 63 -9.19 6.51 5.82
C PHE A 63 -9.81 5.75 6.98
N GLU A 64 -11.04 6.08 7.32
CA GLU A 64 -11.77 5.47 8.42
C GLU A 64 -12.45 4.15 8.00
N THR A 65 -12.91 3.40 8.98
CA THR A 65 -13.64 2.15 8.78
C THR A 65 -14.90 2.37 7.93
N GLY A 66 -15.17 1.40 7.06
CA GLY A 66 -16.33 1.43 6.16
C GLY A 66 -16.00 1.93 4.77
N THR A 67 -17.04 2.18 3.97
CA THR A 67 -16.93 2.69 2.61
C THR A 67 -17.18 4.18 2.60
N ASN A 68 -16.16 4.96 2.25
CA ASN A 68 -16.21 6.42 2.29
C ASN A 68 -15.54 7.02 1.05
N GLU A 69 -15.80 8.30 0.81
CA GLU A 69 -15.15 9.09 -0.22
C GLU A 69 -14.25 10.16 0.42
N TYR A 70 -13.03 10.28 -0.09
CA TYR A 70 -12.04 11.22 0.44
C TYR A 70 -11.43 12.05 -0.70
N THR A 71 -11.36 13.37 -0.50
CA THR A 71 -10.58 14.22 -1.39
C THR A 71 -9.11 14.03 -1.07
N ILE A 72 -8.40 13.36 -1.97
CA ILE A 72 -6.97 13.02 -1.82
C ILE A 72 -6.04 14.11 -2.38
N LEU A 73 -6.50 14.90 -3.33
CA LEU A 73 -5.83 16.10 -3.85
C LEU A 73 -6.83 17.24 -3.88
N ARG A 74 -6.41 18.47 -3.55
CA ARG A 74 -7.28 19.65 -3.51
C ARG A 74 -6.71 20.77 -4.36
N GLY A 75 -7.60 21.42 -5.14
CA GLY A 75 -7.31 22.67 -5.84
C GLY A 75 -6.11 22.58 -6.79
N MET A 76 -5.89 21.44 -7.42
CA MET A 76 -4.77 21.26 -8.36
C MET A 76 -4.89 22.20 -9.53
N ALA A 77 -3.80 22.85 -9.91
CA ALA A 77 -3.73 23.62 -11.17
C ALA A 77 -3.95 22.68 -12.36
N ALA A 78 -4.45 23.22 -13.47
CA ALA A 78 -4.59 22.43 -14.69
C ALA A 78 -3.20 21.93 -15.15
N GLY A 79 -3.04 20.62 -15.28
CA GLY A 79 -1.75 20.02 -15.60
C GLY A 79 -1.80 18.50 -15.72
N THR A 80 -0.64 17.92 -16.03
CA THR A 80 -0.43 16.46 -16.02
C THR A 80 0.34 16.08 -14.77
N TYR A 81 -0.14 15.06 -14.08
CA TYR A 81 0.41 14.60 -12.80
C TYR A 81 0.58 13.10 -12.79
N THR A 82 1.64 12.64 -12.16
CA THR A 82 1.79 11.27 -11.70
C THR A 82 1.43 11.23 -10.22
N VAL A 83 0.47 10.42 -9.86
CA VAL A 83 -0.03 10.29 -8.49
C VAL A 83 0.16 8.86 -8.02
N LYS A 84 0.76 8.68 -6.84
CA LYS A 84 0.97 7.36 -6.22
C LYS A 84 0.46 7.34 -4.80
N LEU A 85 -0.31 6.30 -4.48
CA LEU A 85 -0.79 6.01 -3.13
C LEU A 85 -0.13 4.72 -2.64
N VAL A 86 0.46 4.77 -1.45
CA VAL A 86 1.14 3.64 -0.83
C VAL A 86 0.60 3.42 0.58
N LYS A 87 0.05 2.24 0.83
CA LYS A 87 -0.48 1.88 2.13
C LYS A 87 0.63 1.81 3.18
N GLN A 88 0.47 2.54 4.27
CA GLN A 88 1.40 2.53 5.40
C GLN A 88 1.06 1.44 6.41
N THR A 89 -0.24 1.23 6.62
CA THR A 89 -0.76 0.41 7.71
C THR A 89 -0.50 -1.07 7.48
N HIS A 90 -0.09 -1.74 8.54
CA HIS A 90 0.14 -3.18 8.57
C HIS A 90 -1.14 -3.99 8.28
N VAL A 91 -1.01 -5.08 7.54
CA VAL A 91 -2.14 -5.93 7.11
C VAL A 91 -2.94 -6.52 8.28
N ALA A 92 -2.32 -6.79 9.43
CA ALA A 92 -3.02 -7.29 10.60
C ALA A 92 -4.00 -6.27 11.20
N HIS A 93 -3.76 -4.98 11.04
CA HIS A 93 -4.67 -3.94 11.48
C HIS A 93 -5.82 -3.77 10.50
N THR A 94 -5.51 -3.61 9.22
CA THR A 94 -6.54 -3.29 8.22
C THR A 94 -6.26 -3.92 6.86
N ILE A 95 -7.35 -4.20 6.16
CA ILE A 95 -7.38 -4.43 4.72
C ILE A 95 -8.17 -3.31 4.08
N SER A 96 -7.89 -3.01 2.82
CA SER A 96 -8.56 -1.92 2.11
C SER A 96 -8.78 -2.24 0.63
N THR A 97 -9.87 -1.69 0.08
CA THR A 97 -10.19 -1.77 -1.34
C THR A 97 -10.37 -0.35 -1.88
N LEU A 98 -9.58 0.01 -2.88
CA LEU A 98 -9.69 1.27 -3.61
C LEU A 98 -10.66 1.03 -4.78
N HIS A 99 -11.80 1.73 -4.81
CA HIS A 99 -12.88 1.48 -5.78
C HIS A 99 -12.80 2.36 -7.01
N SER A 100 -12.92 3.67 -6.82
CA SER A 100 -13.03 4.62 -7.94
C SER A 100 -12.34 5.95 -7.64
N LEU A 101 -11.79 6.54 -8.69
CA LEU A 101 -11.28 7.90 -8.71
C LEU A 101 -12.29 8.80 -9.43
N SER A 102 -12.54 9.99 -8.87
CA SER A 102 -13.34 11.06 -9.50
C SER A 102 -12.49 12.32 -9.59
N MET A 103 -12.44 12.94 -10.78
CA MET A 103 -11.64 14.15 -11.03
C MET A 103 -12.19 14.92 -12.22
N ALA A 104 -11.92 16.22 -12.28
CA ALA A 104 -12.13 17.01 -13.49
C ALA A 104 -10.93 16.80 -14.43
N GLY A 105 -11.06 15.84 -15.34
CA GLY A 105 -10.01 15.44 -16.26
C GLY A 105 -10.13 13.97 -16.67
N ASN A 106 -9.00 13.37 -17.06
CA ASN A 106 -8.95 11.99 -17.50
C ASN A 106 -7.64 11.32 -17.07
N LEU A 107 -7.72 10.00 -16.86
CA LEU A 107 -6.53 9.16 -16.73
C LEU A 107 -5.80 9.09 -18.08
N LEU A 108 -4.49 9.00 -18.00
CA LEU A 108 -3.57 8.76 -19.10
C LEU A 108 -3.01 7.34 -18.99
N ASP A 109 -2.20 6.93 -19.97
CA ASP A 109 -1.47 5.67 -19.90
C ASP A 109 -0.75 5.54 -18.56
N PRO A 110 -0.80 4.38 -17.90
CA PRO A 110 -0.20 4.20 -16.59
C PRO A 110 1.31 4.40 -16.64
N PRO A 111 1.94 4.74 -15.51
CA PRO A 111 3.40 4.74 -15.42
C PRO A 111 3.98 3.39 -15.85
N ALA A 112 5.10 3.44 -16.59
CA ALA A 112 5.79 2.23 -17.01
C ALA A 112 6.28 1.39 -15.81
N GLU A 113 6.38 0.09 -16.01
CA GLU A 113 7.06 -0.79 -15.07
C GLU A 113 8.56 -0.45 -15.05
N ASN A 114 9.18 -0.53 -13.87
CA ASN A 114 10.62 -0.37 -13.74
C ASN A 114 11.35 -1.63 -14.22
N ASP A 115 12.61 -1.51 -14.62
CA ASP A 115 13.40 -2.65 -15.11
C ASP A 115 13.63 -3.71 -14.02
N LEU A 116 13.84 -3.27 -12.79
CA LEU A 116 14.10 -4.14 -11.63
C LEU A 116 12.82 -4.40 -10.84
N MET A 117 12.59 -5.66 -10.47
CA MET A 117 11.54 -6.12 -9.57
C MET A 117 12.13 -6.82 -8.35
N ILE A 118 11.85 -6.33 -7.14
CA ILE A 118 12.37 -6.91 -5.89
C ILE A 118 11.22 -7.47 -5.06
N GLU A 119 11.37 -8.68 -4.55
CA GLU A 119 10.44 -9.24 -3.56
C GLU A 119 11.03 -9.20 -2.17
N PHE A 120 10.29 -8.61 -1.23
CA PHE A 120 10.65 -8.55 0.19
C PHE A 120 9.72 -9.44 0.99
N ILE A 121 10.31 -10.36 1.75
CA ILE A 121 9.59 -11.28 2.64
C ILE A 121 10.08 -11.04 4.05
N GLY A 122 9.18 -10.78 5.00
CA GLY A 122 9.63 -10.49 6.35
C GLY A 122 8.53 -10.21 7.38
N ASP A 123 8.95 -9.72 8.51
CA ASP A 123 8.15 -9.51 9.70
C ASP A 123 7.83 -8.02 9.96
N SER A 124 7.80 -7.64 11.23
CA SER A 124 7.52 -6.28 11.71
C SER A 124 8.49 -5.23 11.18
N ILE A 125 9.78 -5.57 11.03
CA ILE A 125 10.80 -4.63 10.54
C ILE A 125 10.55 -4.32 9.07
N THR A 126 10.19 -5.32 8.30
CA THR A 126 9.89 -5.18 6.87
C THR A 126 8.61 -4.39 6.64
N CYS A 127 7.56 -4.62 7.44
CA CYS A 127 6.29 -3.91 7.27
C CYS A 127 6.27 -2.50 7.87
N GLY A 128 7.34 -2.04 8.50
CA GLY A 128 7.40 -0.71 9.10
C GLY A 128 6.55 -0.54 10.35
N TYR A 129 6.45 -1.60 11.14
CA TYR A 129 5.72 -1.60 12.39
C TYR A 129 6.37 -0.67 13.42
N GLY A 130 5.63 0.31 13.94
CA GLY A 130 6.15 1.25 14.93
C GLY A 130 7.15 2.28 14.41
N THR A 131 7.29 2.48 13.10
CA THR A 131 8.29 3.39 12.52
C THR A 131 7.93 4.87 12.60
N VAL A 132 6.68 5.22 12.90
CA VAL A 132 6.22 6.62 13.01
C VAL A 132 6.35 7.09 14.46
N GLY A 133 7.57 7.44 14.83
CA GLY A 133 7.83 8.18 16.05
C GLY A 133 7.72 7.38 17.35
N TYR A 134 8.54 7.80 18.32
CA TYR A 134 8.39 7.41 19.72
C TYR A 134 7.46 8.42 20.39
N PRO A 135 6.33 8.02 20.96
CA PRO A 135 5.66 8.85 21.92
C PRO A 135 6.60 9.03 23.12
N THR A 136 6.90 10.24 23.44
CA THR A 136 7.97 10.61 24.37
C THR A 136 7.74 10.19 25.81
N THR A 137 6.60 9.68 26.20
CA THR A 137 6.36 9.14 27.56
C THR A 137 5.07 8.32 27.64
N GLY A 138 5.14 7.12 28.22
CA GLY A 138 3.97 6.41 28.78
C GLY A 138 3.15 5.54 27.84
N VAL A 139 3.47 5.44 26.54
CA VAL A 139 2.80 4.48 25.65
C VAL A 139 3.52 3.14 25.70
N THR A 140 2.82 2.14 26.19
CA THR A 140 3.36 0.78 26.35
C THR A 140 3.17 -0.10 25.11
N TYR A 141 2.48 0.40 24.05
CA TYR A 141 2.18 -0.38 22.84
C TYR A 141 2.23 0.48 21.58
N TYR A 142 3.18 0.20 20.71
CA TYR A 142 3.41 0.90 19.44
C TYR A 142 2.75 0.20 18.24
N GLY A 143 1.91 -0.76 18.50
CA GLY A 143 1.33 -1.63 17.49
C GLY A 143 0.01 -1.16 16.91
N THR A 144 -0.33 0.11 17.00
CA THR A 144 -1.54 0.64 16.37
C THR A 144 -1.30 1.06 14.93
N ALA A 145 -2.36 1.16 14.15
CA ALA A 145 -2.32 1.54 12.73
C ALA A 145 -1.57 2.87 12.51
N GLU A 146 -1.71 3.82 13.44
CA GLU A 146 -1.14 5.16 13.35
C GLU A 146 0.40 5.19 13.47
N TYR A 147 1.01 4.18 14.11
CA TYR A 147 2.47 4.10 14.28
C TYR A 147 3.16 3.26 13.21
N CYS A 148 2.43 2.72 12.25
CA CYS A 148 2.98 1.97 11.13
C CYS A 148 3.23 2.88 9.93
N ASP A 149 4.40 2.78 9.32
CA ASP A 149 4.70 3.40 8.03
C ASP A 149 5.66 2.54 7.21
N ALA A 150 5.12 1.79 6.28
CA ALA A 150 5.89 0.99 5.33
C ALA A 150 6.90 1.81 4.55
N THR A 151 6.56 3.06 4.22
CA THR A 151 7.43 3.92 3.39
C THR A 151 8.66 4.41 4.15
N ALA A 152 8.66 4.25 5.47
CA ALA A 152 9.82 4.51 6.33
C ALA A 152 10.70 3.27 6.56
N ALA A 153 10.21 2.06 6.22
CA ALA A 153 10.94 0.80 6.37
C ALA A 153 12.01 0.61 5.29
N TYR A 154 13.00 -0.24 5.60
CA TYR A 154 14.13 -0.49 4.71
C TYR A 154 13.69 -1.01 3.32
N ALA A 155 12.72 -1.91 3.29
CA ALA A 155 12.27 -2.56 2.06
C ALA A 155 11.77 -1.55 1.03
N TYR A 156 10.85 -0.67 1.43
CA TYR A 156 10.35 0.38 0.55
C TYR A 156 11.44 1.37 0.15
N LYS A 157 12.30 1.77 1.09
CA LYS A 157 13.42 2.68 0.80
C LYS A 157 14.41 2.07 -0.19
N THR A 158 14.74 0.79 -0.03
CA THR A 158 15.62 0.07 -0.96
C THR A 158 15.03 0.04 -2.36
N ALA A 159 13.76 -0.36 -2.51
CA ALA A 159 13.09 -0.33 -3.80
C ALA A 159 13.09 1.06 -4.44
N SER A 160 12.77 2.09 -3.64
CA SER A 160 12.78 3.48 -4.12
C SER A 160 14.15 3.97 -4.55
N LEU A 161 15.21 3.67 -3.78
CA LEU A 161 16.59 4.07 -4.10
C LEU A 161 17.13 3.38 -5.36
N LEU A 162 16.70 2.15 -5.62
CA LEU A 162 17.09 1.37 -6.80
C LEU A 162 16.16 1.61 -7.99
N ASN A 163 15.17 2.49 -7.86
CA ASN A 163 14.11 2.69 -8.85
C ASN A 163 13.51 1.35 -9.29
N ALA A 164 13.19 0.48 -8.33
CA ALA A 164 12.64 -0.85 -8.55
C ALA A 164 11.14 -0.88 -8.29
N ASP A 165 10.43 -1.69 -9.05
CA ASP A 165 9.12 -2.18 -8.63
C ASP A 165 9.32 -3.22 -7.51
N TYR A 166 8.28 -3.46 -6.72
CA TYR A 166 8.41 -4.35 -5.57
C TYR A 166 7.15 -5.15 -5.29
N SER A 167 7.34 -6.32 -4.70
CA SER A 167 6.34 -7.10 -3.98
C SER A 167 6.75 -7.17 -2.51
N MET A 168 5.80 -7.06 -1.59
CA MET A 168 6.11 -7.12 -0.17
C MET A 168 5.13 -8.02 0.56
N ILE A 169 5.65 -9.09 1.15
CA ILE A 169 4.92 -10.03 2.01
C ILE A 169 5.50 -9.91 3.40
N SER A 170 4.82 -9.16 4.25
CA SER A 170 5.33 -8.91 5.60
C SER A 170 4.20 -8.86 6.60
N VAL A 171 4.36 -9.60 7.69
CA VAL A 171 3.40 -9.65 8.78
C VAL A 171 4.15 -9.66 10.12
N SER A 172 3.84 -8.68 10.97
CA SER A 172 4.47 -8.57 12.30
C SER A 172 4.26 -9.83 13.12
N GLY A 173 5.33 -10.36 13.71
CA GLY A 173 5.30 -11.56 14.54
C GLY A 173 5.27 -12.88 13.77
N TRP A 174 5.32 -12.84 12.43
CA TRP A 174 5.33 -14.05 11.62
C TRP A 174 6.77 -14.46 11.25
N ALA A 175 6.99 -15.76 11.08
CA ALA A 175 8.30 -16.35 10.83
C ALA A 175 8.30 -17.28 9.60
N LEU A 176 9.51 -17.69 9.18
CA LEU A 176 9.69 -18.68 8.11
C LEU A 176 9.40 -20.11 8.60
N LEU A 177 9.58 -20.37 9.89
CA LEU A 177 9.22 -21.65 10.50
C LEU A 177 7.91 -21.48 11.27
N PRO A 178 7.02 -22.47 11.22
CA PRO A 178 5.79 -22.42 11.98
C PRO A 178 6.07 -22.44 13.49
N ASP A 179 5.21 -21.76 14.25
CA ASP A 179 5.17 -21.92 15.70
C ASP A 179 4.57 -23.29 16.11
N GLU A 180 4.48 -23.56 17.40
CA GLU A 180 3.95 -24.82 17.94
C GLU A 180 2.50 -25.10 17.47
N ASN A 181 1.74 -24.05 17.13
CA ASN A 181 0.37 -24.16 16.65
C ASN A 181 0.27 -24.13 15.11
N GLN A 182 1.42 -24.13 14.39
CA GLN A 182 1.48 -23.94 12.94
C GLN A 182 0.79 -22.65 12.45
N SER A 183 0.71 -21.66 13.30
CA SER A 183 0.22 -20.33 13.01
C SER A 183 1.40 -19.39 12.72
N ASN A 184 1.12 -18.16 12.33
CA ASN A 184 2.14 -17.12 12.12
C ASN A 184 3.28 -17.53 11.15
N TYR A 185 2.92 -18.25 10.10
CA TYR A 185 3.83 -18.90 9.16
C TYR A 185 3.76 -18.24 7.78
N LEU A 186 4.80 -17.48 7.42
CA LEU A 186 4.85 -16.71 6.16
C LEU A 186 4.71 -17.58 4.91
N PRO A 187 5.38 -18.74 4.77
CA PRO A 187 5.19 -19.61 3.60
C PRO A 187 3.74 -20.05 3.38
N GLY A 188 2.95 -20.17 4.45
CA GLY A 188 1.52 -20.53 4.37
C GLY A 188 0.63 -19.47 3.74
N ILE A 189 1.14 -18.25 3.56
CA ILE A 189 0.40 -17.14 2.93
C ILE A 189 1.12 -16.57 1.70
N TYR A 190 2.24 -17.18 1.32
CA TYR A 190 3.08 -16.67 0.22
C TYR A 190 2.31 -16.54 -1.09
N ASP A 191 1.47 -17.50 -1.41
CA ASP A 191 0.67 -17.56 -2.61
C ASP A 191 -0.74 -16.94 -2.46
N LYS A 192 -1.02 -16.29 -1.34
CA LYS A 192 -2.33 -15.65 -1.10
C LYS A 192 -2.30 -14.16 -1.46
N THR A 193 -3.41 -13.69 -1.97
CA THR A 193 -3.68 -12.25 -2.13
C THR A 193 -3.57 -11.53 -0.79
N CYS A 194 -4.23 -12.11 0.22
CA CYS A 194 -4.12 -11.73 1.63
C CYS A 194 -4.77 -12.81 2.49
N TYR A 195 -4.12 -13.19 3.59
CA TYR A 195 -4.67 -14.18 4.52
C TYR A 195 -5.99 -13.75 5.19
N ARG A 196 -6.33 -12.46 5.16
CA ARG A 196 -7.60 -11.91 5.67
C ARG A 196 -8.74 -11.90 4.65
N ARG A 197 -8.48 -12.29 3.39
CA ARG A 197 -9.48 -12.42 2.32
C ARG A 197 -9.76 -13.89 1.94
N GLY A 198 -9.53 -14.82 2.85
CA GLY A 198 -9.71 -16.23 2.59
C GLY A 198 -8.62 -16.82 1.67
N ASP A 199 -9.00 -17.74 0.80
CA ASP A 199 -8.04 -18.51 -0.01
C ASP A 199 -7.80 -17.94 -1.41
N ALA A 200 -8.11 -16.66 -1.65
CA ALA A 200 -7.82 -16.01 -2.92
C ALA A 200 -6.32 -16.05 -3.21
N ARG A 201 -5.96 -16.65 -4.36
CA ARG A 201 -4.57 -16.79 -4.80
C ARG A 201 -4.05 -15.49 -5.39
N TYR A 202 -2.80 -15.20 -5.09
CA TYR A 202 -2.06 -14.12 -5.74
C TYR A 202 -1.31 -14.66 -6.94
N THR A 203 -1.49 -14.02 -8.07
CA THR A 203 -0.70 -14.30 -9.28
C THR A 203 0.13 -13.05 -9.57
N PRO A 204 1.45 -13.11 -9.43
CA PRO A 204 2.32 -11.99 -9.74
C PRO A 204 2.25 -11.69 -11.25
N LYS A 205 2.17 -10.41 -11.60
CA LYS A 205 2.26 -9.97 -13.00
C LYS A 205 3.65 -10.19 -13.59
N ARG A 206 4.66 -10.21 -12.75
CA ARG A 206 6.08 -10.34 -13.08
C ARG A 206 6.79 -11.13 -11.98
N THR A 207 7.74 -11.96 -12.36
CA THR A 207 8.67 -12.63 -11.43
C THR A 207 9.65 -11.61 -10.88
N ALA A 208 9.99 -11.70 -9.61
CA ALA A 208 11.04 -10.89 -9.01
C ALA A 208 12.42 -11.27 -9.58
N ASP A 209 13.27 -10.27 -9.75
CA ASP A 209 14.66 -10.44 -10.17
C ASP A 209 15.55 -10.75 -8.95
N VAL A 210 15.12 -10.27 -7.78
CA VAL A 210 15.78 -10.45 -6.48
C VAL A 210 14.75 -10.65 -5.37
#